data_b9b54b1e2a7013dd42a8b683edac9330
#
_entry.id   b9b54b1e2a7013dd42a8b683edac9330
#
_cell.length_a   1.000
_cell.length_b   1.000
_cell.length_c   1.000
_cell.angle_alpha   90.00
_cell.angle_beta   90.00
_cell.angle_gamma   90.00
#
_symmetry.space_group_name_H-M   'P 1'
#
loop_
_entity.id
_entity.type
_entity.pdbx_description
1 polymer ?
#
loop_
_entity_poly.entity_id
_entity_poly.type
_entity_poly.pdbx_seq_one_letter_code
_entity_poly.pdbx_strand_id
1 'polypeptide(L)'
;IDTTDYRSITPGWILYNYPEVEFIIKLLRHTTCKESCDYCHTQLDVLHNLKTFFGYERFRTYESEPLQERAAQAAVKGKSLLAIFPTGGGKSLTFQLPALMAGHSVHGLTVVISPLQSLMKDQVDNLADRGITDAVTINGMLDPITRSLSIQRVQDGEASLLYISPEMLRSKTIEKILMARHVVRFVIDEAHCFS
;
A
#
# COMPACT_ATOMS: atom_id res chain seq x y z
N ILE A 1 0.15 22.06 -9.49
CA ILE A 1 0.59 20.82 -10.16
C ILE A 1 0.66 19.77 -9.08
N ASP A 2 -0.15 18.74 -9.23
CA ASP A 2 -0.06 17.57 -8.34
C ASP A 2 1.24 16.82 -8.65
N THR A 3 2.22 16.92 -7.77
CA THR A 3 3.52 16.26 -7.91
C THR A 3 3.48 14.79 -7.46
N THR A 4 2.32 14.30 -7.03
CA THR A 4 2.14 12.94 -6.55
C THR A 4 2.13 11.90 -7.68
N ASP A 5 1.74 12.29 -8.89
CA ASP A 5 1.79 11.47 -10.08
C ASP A 5 2.88 12.01 -11.03
N TYR A 6 3.86 11.16 -11.39
CA TYR A 6 4.89 11.51 -12.36
C TYR A 6 4.29 11.96 -13.72
N ARG A 7 3.10 11.51 -14.06
CA ARG A 7 2.39 11.93 -15.29
C ARG A 7 2.02 13.41 -15.27
N SER A 8 1.82 13.99 -14.08
CA SER A 8 1.53 15.42 -13.96
C SER A 8 2.75 16.32 -14.21
N ILE A 9 3.95 15.79 -14.01
CA ILE A 9 5.22 16.49 -14.24
C ILE A 9 5.91 16.09 -15.53
N THR A 10 5.55 14.94 -16.10
CA THR A 10 6.10 14.48 -17.39
C THR A 10 5.16 14.91 -18.50
N PRO A 11 5.60 15.78 -19.44
CA PRO A 11 4.77 16.21 -20.55
C PRO A 11 4.21 15.01 -21.35
N GLY A 12 2.92 15.07 -21.70
CA GLY A 12 2.24 13.96 -22.39
C GLY A 12 2.89 13.54 -23.70
N TRP A 13 3.51 14.49 -24.43
CA TRP A 13 4.23 14.19 -25.66
C TRP A 13 5.49 13.31 -25.42
N ILE A 14 6.13 13.40 -24.26
CA ILE A 14 7.26 12.52 -23.90
C ILE A 14 6.73 11.09 -23.71
N LEU A 15 5.65 10.91 -22.96
CA LEU A 15 5.07 9.59 -22.74
C LEU A 15 4.55 8.95 -24.04
N TYR A 16 4.06 9.78 -24.95
CA TYR A 16 3.59 9.32 -26.27
C TYR A 16 4.73 8.88 -27.18
N ASN A 17 5.81 9.67 -27.27
CA ASN A 17 6.92 9.38 -28.18
C ASN A 17 7.97 8.43 -27.58
N TYR A 18 8.03 8.33 -26.24
CA TYR A 18 9.01 7.54 -25.50
C TYR A 18 8.32 6.72 -24.40
N PRO A 19 7.55 5.69 -24.73
CA PRO A 19 6.80 4.88 -23.73
C PRO A 19 7.73 4.16 -22.75
N GLU A 20 8.99 3.93 -23.10
CA GLU A 20 10.02 3.38 -22.22
C GLU A 20 10.27 4.26 -20.98
N VAL A 21 9.98 5.54 -21.02
CA VAL A 21 10.10 6.45 -19.86
C VAL A 21 9.20 5.97 -18.71
N GLU A 22 7.98 5.53 -19.02
CA GLU A 22 7.08 4.98 -18.00
C GLU A 22 7.65 3.70 -17.37
N PHE A 23 8.24 2.83 -18.18
CA PHE A 23 8.90 1.61 -17.71
C PHE A 23 10.09 1.93 -16.79
N ILE A 24 10.97 2.86 -17.21
CA ILE A 24 12.12 3.29 -16.41
C ILE A 24 11.70 3.90 -15.09
N ILE A 25 10.69 4.76 -15.08
CA ILE A 25 10.15 5.35 -13.84
C ILE A 25 9.62 4.27 -12.89
N LYS A 26 8.89 3.28 -13.41
CA LYS A 26 8.41 2.14 -12.60
C LYS A 26 9.58 1.34 -12.02
N LEU A 27 10.62 1.09 -12.80
CA LEU A 27 11.80 0.37 -12.36
C LEU A 27 12.52 1.12 -11.23
N LEU A 28 12.73 2.43 -11.37
CA LEU A 28 13.39 3.27 -10.38
C LEU A 28 12.65 3.37 -9.05
N ARG A 29 11.35 3.12 -9.01
CA ARG A 29 10.56 3.10 -7.77
C ARG A 29 10.86 1.90 -6.87
N HIS A 30 11.43 0.84 -7.43
CA HIS A 30 11.70 -0.43 -6.72
C HIS A 30 13.18 -0.75 -6.58
N THR A 31 14.05 0.14 -7.09
CA THR A 31 15.50 -0.01 -7.05
C THR A 31 16.16 1.30 -6.69
N THR A 32 17.39 1.23 -6.19
CA THR A 32 18.19 2.44 -5.94
C THR A 32 18.56 3.12 -7.27
N CYS A 33 18.52 4.45 -7.32
CA CYS A 33 18.88 5.22 -8.52
C CYS A 33 20.35 5.07 -8.90
N LYS A 34 21.20 4.81 -7.90
CA LYS A 34 22.62 4.43 -8.01
C LYS A 34 23.04 3.67 -6.76
N GLU A 35 24.10 2.87 -6.85
CA GLU A 35 24.58 2.02 -5.75
C GLU A 35 24.93 2.79 -4.46
N SER A 36 25.41 4.03 -4.59
CA SER A 36 25.83 4.87 -3.46
C SER A 36 24.76 5.86 -3.00
N CYS A 37 23.48 5.67 -3.32
CA CYS A 37 22.41 6.60 -2.94
C CYS A 37 21.82 6.21 -1.57
N ASP A 38 22.31 6.84 -0.50
CA ASP A 38 21.83 6.58 0.88
C ASP A 38 20.32 6.82 1.04
N TYR A 39 19.78 7.85 0.36
CA TYR A 39 18.34 8.11 0.38
C TYR A 39 17.53 6.92 -0.17
N CYS A 40 17.90 6.43 -1.36
CA CYS A 40 17.20 5.29 -1.95
C CYS A 40 17.35 4.01 -1.09
N HIS A 41 18.53 3.77 -0.55
CA HIS A 41 18.77 2.64 0.35
C HIS A 41 17.86 2.72 1.58
N THR A 42 17.80 3.86 2.23
CA THR A 42 16.93 4.08 3.40
C THR A 42 15.46 3.92 3.06
N GLN A 43 15.00 4.50 1.94
CA GLN A 43 13.59 4.40 1.52
C GLN A 43 13.17 2.97 1.16
N LEU A 44 14.07 2.14 0.67
CA LEU A 44 13.80 0.75 0.28
C LEU A 44 14.14 -0.28 1.38
N ASP A 45 14.76 0.15 2.48
CA ASP A 45 15.11 -0.73 3.60
C ASP A 45 13.90 -1.04 4.47
N VAL A 46 13.44 -2.29 4.41
CA VAL A 46 12.26 -2.73 5.17
C VAL A 46 12.50 -2.75 6.68
N LEU A 47 13.75 -2.98 7.15
CA LEU A 47 14.08 -2.97 8.58
C LEU A 47 14.10 -1.54 9.14
N HIS A 48 14.72 -0.62 8.42
CA HIS A 48 14.69 0.79 8.77
C HIS A 48 13.24 1.31 8.87
N ASN A 49 12.44 1.02 7.87
CA ASN A 49 11.05 1.47 7.83
C ASN A 49 10.16 0.73 8.85
N LEU A 50 10.44 -0.53 9.15
CA LEU A 50 9.77 -1.26 10.23
C LEU A 50 9.95 -0.56 11.58
N LYS A 51 11.17 -0.13 11.88
CA LYS A 51 11.47 0.62 13.09
C LYS A 51 10.80 2.00 13.07
N THR A 52 10.86 2.69 11.95
CA THR A 52 10.31 4.05 11.79
C THR A 52 8.79 4.07 11.97
N PHE A 53 8.04 3.20 11.28
CA PHE A 53 6.58 3.21 11.32
C PHE A 53 6.00 2.45 12.52
N PHE A 54 6.60 1.33 12.91
CA PHE A 54 6.02 0.42 13.90
C PHE A 54 6.80 0.33 15.22
N GLY A 55 8.01 0.88 15.29
CA GLY A 55 8.89 0.80 16.45
C GLY A 55 9.46 -0.61 16.69
N TYR A 56 9.37 -1.52 15.72
CA TYR A 56 9.88 -2.87 15.85
C TYR A 56 11.32 -2.96 15.37
N GLU A 57 12.20 -3.59 16.18
CA GLU A 57 13.61 -3.75 15.83
C GLU A 57 13.85 -4.89 14.82
N ARG A 58 12.92 -5.83 14.68
CA ARG A 58 13.04 -7.01 13.80
C ARG A 58 11.68 -7.57 13.41
N PHE A 59 11.64 -8.25 12.29
CA PHE A 59 10.51 -9.07 11.86
C PHE A 59 10.42 -10.35 12.70
N ARG A 60 9.23 -10.96 12.72
CA ARG A 60 9.03 -12.29 13.29
C ARG A 60 9.61 -13.34 12.35
N THR A 61 10.21 -14.38 12.94
CA THR A 61 10.67 -15.59 12.23
C THR A 61 9.70 -16.73 12.49
N TYR A 62 9.59 -17.66 11.57
CA TYR A 62 8.79 -18.87 11.66
C TYR A 62 9.70 -20.06 11.39
N GLU A 63 9.82 -20.97 12.36
CA GLU A 63 10.74 -22.12 12.27
C GLU A 63 12.15 -21.71 11.82
N SER A 64 12.63 -20.58 12.38
CA SER A 64 13.91 -19.94 12.04
C SER A 64 13.98 -19.28 10.64
N GLU A 65 12.89 -19.31 9.86
CA GLU A 65 12.81 -18.66 8.54
C GLU A 65 12.29 -17.21 8.65
N PRO A 66 12.93 -16.24 7.99
CA PRO A 66 12.50 -14.83 8.01
C PRO A 66 11.36 -14.55 7.02
N LEU A 67 10.29 -15.34 7.07
CA LEU A 67 9.21 -15.30 6.08
C LEU A 67 8.51 -13.93 6.02
N GLN A 68 8.30 -13.30 7.18
CA GLN A 68 7.64 -11.99 7.25
C GLN A 68 8.49 -10.91 6.56
N GLU A 69 9.80 -10.90 6.81
CA GLU A 69 10.73 -9.98 6.16
C GLU A 69 10.82 -10.22 4.66
N ARG A 70 10.95 -11.48 4.24
CA ARG A 70 11.00 -11.86 2.81
C ARG A 70 9.74 -11.43 2.08
N ALA A 71 8.56 -11.58 2.70
CA ALA A 71 7.30 -11.13 2.12
C ALA A 71 7.27 -9.60 1.97
N ALA A 72 7.67 -8.84 3.00
CA ALA A 72 7.77 -7.39 2.93
C ALA A 72 8.76 -6.92 1.85
N GLN A 73 9.95 -7.52 1.79
CA GLN A 73 10.95 -7.22 0.75
C GLN A 73 10.46 -7.52 -0.66
N ALA A 74 9.76 -8.65 -0.86
CA ALA A 74 9.18 -9.00 -2.16
C ALA A 74 8.12 -7.98 -2.58
N ALA A 75 7.28 -7.55 -1.63
CA ALA A 75 6.27 -6.53 -1.88
C ALA A 75 6.90 -5.18 -2.23
N VAL A 76 7.93 -4.72 -1.52
CA VAL A 76 8.66 -3.47 -1.85
C VAL A 76 9.27 -3.53 -3.24
N LYS A 77 9.78 -4.70 -3.66
CA LYS A 77 10.31 -4.94 -5.01
C LYS A 77 9.23 -5.10 -6.09
N GLY A 78 7.95 -4.82 -5.77
CA GLY A 78 6.85 -4.92 -6.73
C GLY A 78 6.51 -6.34 -7.20
N LYS A 79 6.94 -7.37 -6.47
CA LYS A 79 6.65 -8.77 -6.82
C LYS A 79 5.27 -9.19 -6.33
N SER A 80 4.55 -9.95 -7.14
CA SER A 80 3.36 -10.67 -6.71
C SER A 80 3.77 -11.87 -5.83
N LEU A 81 3.06 -12.07 -4.73
CA LEU A 81 3.36 -13.16 -3.80
C LEU A 81 2.08 -13.72 -3.15
N LEU A 82 2.13 -14.97 -2.76
CA LEU A 82 1.17 -15.61 -1.87
C LEU A 82 1.86 -15.80 -0.51
N ALA A 83 1.32 -15.21 0.54
CA ALA A 83 1.85 -15.29 1.89
C ALA A 83 0.93 -16.12 2.78
N ILE A 84 1.43 -17.26 3.24
CA ILE A 84 0.69 -18.17 4.13
C ILE A 84 1.39 -18.16 5.49
N PHE A 85 0.67 -17.69 6.50
CA PHE A 85 1.14 -17.62 7.88
C PHE A 85 0.13 -18.25 8.84
N PRO A 86 0.57 -18.74 9.99
CA PRO A 86 -0.35 -19.19 11.02
C PRO A 86 -1.22 -18.04 11.53
N THR A 87 -2.36 -18.37 12.13
CA THR A 87 -3.24 -17.38 12.76
C THR A 87 -2.47 -16.58 13.84
N GLY A 88 -2.65 -15.26 13.87
CA GLY A 88 -1.87 -14.38 14.75
C GLY A 88 -0.40 -14.18 14.33
N GLY A 89 0.00 -14.73 13.19
CA GLY A 89 1.35 -14.66 12.64
C GLY A 89 1.79 -13.27 12.12
N GLY A 90 0.99 -12.20 12.31
CA GLY A 90 1.38 -10.87 11.86
C GLY A 90 1.38 -10.70 10.35
N LYS A 91 0.47 -11.36 9.63
CA LYS A 91 0.28 -11.24 8.17
C LYS A 91 0.13 -9.79 7.72
N SER A 92 -0.66 -9.00 8.47
CA SER A 92 -0.97 -7.61 8.10
C SER A 92 0.28 -6.75 7.91
N LEU A 93 1.32 -6.95 8.71
CA LEU A 93 2.56 -6.20 8.61
C LEU A 93 3.25 -6.37 7.25
N THR A 94 3.09 -7.54 6.61
CA THR A 94 3.74 -7.85 5.31
C THR A 94 3.22 -7.01 4.15
N PHE A 95 2.02 -6.43 4.28
CA PHE A 95 1.48 -5.51 3.29
C PHE A 95 1.30 -4.08 3.82
N GLN A 96 1.06 -3.89 5.12
CA GLN A 96 0.94 -2.56 5.71
C GLN A 96 2.25 -1.78 5.62
N LEU A 97 3.38 -2.38 6.01
CA LEU A 97 4.68 -1.72 5.92
C LEU A 97 5.04 -1.30 4.49
N PRO A 98 5.00 -2.18 3.47
CA PRO A 98 5.24 -1.78 2.09
C PRO A 98 4.25 -0.74 1.55
N ALA A 99 3.01 -0.73 2.06
CA ALA A 99 2.01 0.27 1.69
C ALA A 99 2.37 1.66 2.22
N LEU A 100 2.76 1.77 3.49
CA LEU A 100 3.22 3.02 4.10
C LEU A 100 4.50 3.54 3.41
N MET A 101 5.46 2.64 3.15
CA MET A 101 6.67 3.00 2.40
C MET A 101 6.34 3.58 1.03
N ALA A 102 5.43 2.96 0.28
CA ALA A 102 5.01 3.45 -1.04
C ALA A 102 4.17 4.75 -0.94
N GLY A 103 3.33 4.87 0.09
CA GLY A 103 2.58 6.08 0.37
C GLY A 103 3.49 7.28 0.60
N HIS A 104 4.48 7.13 1.47
CA HIS A 104 5.42 8.19 1.81
C HIS A 104 6.40 8.54 0.68
N SER A 105 6.82 7.56 -0.12
CA SER A 105 7.83 7.78 -1.17
C SER A 105 7.25 8.25 -2.51
N VAL A 106 6.07 7.75 -2.89
CA VAL A 106 5.49 8.01 -4.23
C VAL A 106 3.99 8.31 -4.19
N HIS A 107 3.43 8.60 -3.01
CA HIS A 107 1.99 8.78 -2.78
C HIS A 107 1.15 7.62 -3.35
N GLY A 108 1.72 6.42 -3.32
CA GLY A 108 1.11 5.20 -3.83
C GLY A 108 -0.03 4.72 -2.94
N LEU A 109 -1.11 4.26 -3.55
CA LEU A 109 -2.24 3.66 -2.85
C LEU A 109 -2.14 2.14 -2.89
N THR A 110 -2.19 1.49 -1.74
CA THR A 110 -2.41 0.05 -1.62
C THR A 110 -3.86 -0.23 -1.29
N VAL A 111 -4.53 -1.02 -2.13
CA VAL A 111 -5.93 -1.42 -1.94
C VAL A 111 -5.97 -2.80 -1.32
N VAL A 112 -6.56 -2.89 -0.13
CA VAL A 112 -6.73 -4.16 0.61
C VAL A 112 -8.19 -4.59 0.49
N ILE A 113 -8.41 -5.72 -0.13
CA ILE A 113 -9.72 -6.34 -0.30
C ILE A 113 -9.88 -7.38 0.79
N SER A 114 -10.84 -7.16 1.70
CA SER A 114 -11.13 -8.06 2.81
C SER A 114 -12.64 -8.30 2.91
N PRO A 115 -13.10 -9.55 3.11
CA PRO A 115 -14.53 -9.85 3.24
C PRO A 115 -15.10 -9.48 4.61
N LEU A 116 -14.25 -9.30 5.63
CA LEU A 116 -14.65 -9.10 7.02
C LEU A 116 -14.56 -7.61 7.40
N GLN A 117 -15.71 -6.93 7.40
CA GLN A 117 -15.79 -5.49 7.65
C GLN A 117 -15.32 -5.09 9.07
N SER A 118 -15.60 -5.91 10.09
CA SER A 118 -15.08 -5.70 11.44
C SER A 118 -13.55 -5.72 11.47
N LEU A 119 -12.94 -6.69 10.80
CA LEU A 119 -11.48 -6.81 10.71
C LEU A 119 -10.85 -5.60 10.00
N MET A 120 -11.49 -5.08 8.93
CA MET A 120 -11.01 -3.88 8.26
C MET A 120 -10.98 -2.68 9.21
N LYS A 121 -12.04 -2.50 10.02
CA LYS A 121 -12.09 -1.44 11.02
C LYS A 121 -10.99 -1.62 12.05
N ASP A 122 -10.87 -2.82 12.63
CA ASP A 122 -9.84 -3.13 13.63
C ASP A 122 -8.42 -2.87 13.08
N GLN A 123 -8.16 -3.16 11.80
CA GLN A 123 -6.87 -2.87 11.16
C GLN A 123 -6.60 -1.36 11.08
N VAL A 124 -7.60 -0.56 10.71
CA VAL A 124 -7.48 0.90 10.64
C VAL A 124 -7.31 1.49 12.05
N ASP A 125 -8.13 1.07 13.01
CA ASP A 125 -8.07 1.54 14.40
C ASP A 125 -6.71 1.20 15.04
N ASN A 126 -6.20 -0.02 14.85
CA ASN A 126 -4.88 -0.44 15.34
C ASN A 126 -3.72 0.35 14.75
N LEU A 127 -3.82 0.83 13.51
CA LEU A 127 -2.83 1.72 12.91
C LEU A 127 -2.96 3.13 13.49
N ALA A 128 -4.18 3.63 13.67
CA ALA A 128 -4.45 4.95 14.26
C ALA A 128 -3.95 5.04 15.71
N ASP A 129 -4.13 4.00 16.51
CA ASP A 129 -3.61 3.90 17.88
C ASP A 129 -2.08 4.00 17.97
N ARG A 130 -1.39 3.71 16.87
CA ARG A 130 0.06 3.87 16.72
C ARG A 130 0.46 5.22 16.12
N GLY A 131 -0.50 6.12 15.90
CA GLY A 131 -0.26 7.40 15.24
C GLY A 131 -0.16 7.31 13.71
N ILE A 132 -0.45 6.16 13.11
CA ILE A 132 -0.46 5.96 11.66
C ILE A 132 -1.87 6.21 11.15
N THR A 133 -2.11 7.38 10.62
CA THR A 133 -3.43 7.82 10.15
C THR A 133 -3.66 7.61 8.64
N ASP A 134 -2.70 7.07 7.93
CA ASP A 134 -2.67 6.89 6.47
C ASP A 134 -3.59 5.76 5.95
N ALA A 135 -4.35 5.12 6.85
CA ALA A 135 -5.28 4.05 6.51
C ALA A 135 -6.72 4.52 6.61
N VAL A 136 -7.54 4.11 5.64
CA VAL A 136 -8.98 4.33 5.65
C VAL A 136 -9.72 3.07 5.25
N THR A 137 -10.97 2.95 5.69
CA THR A 137 -11.90 1.92 5.21
C THR A 137 -13.07 2.54 4.49
N ILE A 138 -13.56 1.87 3.44
CA ILE A 138 -14.80 2.20 2.76
C ILE A 138 -15.61 0.91 2.61
N ASN A 139 -16.70 0.82 3.34
CA ASN A 139 -17.61 -0.32 3.31
C ASN A 139 -19.07 0.12 3.41
N GLY A 140 -20.00 -0.83 3.31
CA GLY A 140 -21.43 -0.56 3.32
C GLY A 140 -22.03 -0.15 4.67
N MET A 141 -21.31 -0.35 5.77
CA MET A 141 -21.78 -0.05 7.14
C MET A 141 -21.39 1.35 7.62
N LEU A 142 -20.51 2.04 6.90
CA LEU A 142 -20.14 3.41 7.25
C LEU A 142 -21.31 4.36 7.05
N ASP A 143 -21.49 5.26 8.01
CA ASP A 143 -22.41 6.38 7.84
C ASP A 143 -21.97 7.28 6.65
N PRO A 144 -22.89 8.02 6.04
CA PRO A 144 -22.59 8.80 4.84
C PRO A 144 -21.49 9.84 5.02
N ILE A 145 -21.37 10.43 6.22
CA ILE A 145 -20.38 11.49 6.51
C ILE A 145 -18.98 10.86 6.56
N THR A 146 -18.81 9.84 7.40
CA THR A 146 -17.55 9.11 7.55
C THR A 146 -17.09 8.52 6.20
N ARG A 147 -18.04 7.98 5.42
CA ARG A 147 -17.75 7.46 4.08
C ARG A 147 -17.27 8.55 3.14
N SER A 148 -17.90 9.73 3.15
CA SER A 148 -17.50 10.87 2.32
C SER A 148 -16.11 11.37 2.68
N LEU A 149 -15.81 11.48 3.99
CA LEU A 149 -14.48 11.85 4.48
C LEU A 149 -13.40 10.84 4.07
N SER A 150 -13.69 9.54 4.19
CA SER A 150 -12.75 8.49 3.74
C SER A 150 -12.48 8.58 2.24
N ILE A 151 -13.51 8.81 1.43
CA ILE A 151 -13.38 9.02 -0.02
C ILE A 151 -12.51 10.23 -0.31
N GLN A 152 -12.77 11.36 0.34
CA GLN A 152 -12.01 12.58 0.16
C GLN A 152 -10.53 12.38 0.50
N ARG A 153 -10.23 11.77 1.65
CA ARG A 153 -8.85 11.48 2.06
C ARG A 153 -8.10 10.61 1.06
N VAL A 154 -8.78 9.65 0.44
CA VAL A 154 -8.15 8.86 -0.64
C VAL A 154 -7.90 9.74 -1.86
N GLN A 155 -8.87 10.57 -2.28
CA GLN A 155 -8.73 11.45 -3.45
C GLN A 155 -7.63 12.50 -3.26
N ASP A 156 -7.52 13.07 -2.06
CA ASP A 156 -6.52 14.10 -1.73
C ASP A 156 -5.10 13.51 -1.52
N GLY A 157 -4.94 12.18 -1.56
CA GLY A 157 -3.64 11.54 -1.43
C GLY A 157 -3.17 11.33 0.01
N GLU A 158 -4.02 11.60 0.99
CA GLU A 158 -3.71 11.45 2.42
C GLU A 158 -3.74 9.99 2.89
N ALA A 159 -4.34 9.08 2.10
CA ALA A 159 -4.39 7.66 2.42
C ALA A 159 -3.41 6.86 1.58
N SER A 160 -2.60 6.04 2.24
CA SER A 160 -1.69 5.04 1.67
C SER A 160 -2.30 3.65 1.61
N LEU A 161 -3.26 3.36 2.52
CA LEU A 161 -4.00 2.11 2.59
C LEU A 161 -5.51 2.37 2.49
N LEU A 162 -6.15 1.69 1.57
CA LEU A 162 -7.59 1.68 1.42
C LEU A 162 -8.12 0.25 1.62
N TYR A 163 -8.85 0.02 2.73
CA TYR A 163 -9.56 -1.23 2.96
C TYR A 163 -10.95 -1.16 2.38
N ILE A 164 -11.29 -2.12 1.53
CA ILE A 164 -12.63 -2.25 0.91
C ILE A 164 -13.13 -3.68 0.98
N SER A 165 -14.44 -3.82 1.02
CA SER A 165 -15.06 -5.13 0.85
C SER A 165 -15.18 -5.50 -0.64
N PRO A 166 -15.24 -6.82 -0.99
CA PRO A 166 -15.25 -7.27 -2.37
C PRO A 166 -16.37 -6.67 -3.23
N GLU A 167 -17.54 -6.47 -2.65
CA GLU A 167 -18.70 -5.86 -3.32
C GLU A 167 -18.47 -4.41 -3.70
N MET A 168 -17.59 -3.70 -2.98
CA MET A 168 -17.26 -2.30 -3.27
C MET A 168 -16.48 -2.13 -4.57
N LEU A 169 -15.82 -3.17 -5.07
CA LEU A 169 -15.14 -3.15 -6.37
C LEU A 169 -16.11 -2.89 -7.53
N ARG A 170 -17.41 -3.18 -7.35
CA ARG A 170 -18.45 -2.88 -8.34
C ARG A 170 -18.98 -1.45 -8.27
N SER A 171 -18.53 -0.67 -7.29
CA SER A 171 -18.99 0.71 -7.09
C SER A 171 -18.29 1.65 -8.09
N LYS A 172 -19.07 2.38 -8.87
CA LYS A 172 -18.55 3.42 -9.78
C LYS A 172 -17.76 4.51 -9.05
N THR A 173 -18.07 4.78 -7.79
CA THR A 173 -17.31 5.73 -6.96
C THR A 173 -15.91 5.19 -6.67
N ILE A 174 -15.81 3.92 -6.28
CA ILE A 174 -14.51 3.27 -6.03
C ILE A 174 -13.72 3.18 -7.33
N GLU A 175 -14.34 2.77 -8.43
CA GLU A 175 -13.69 2.74 -9.75
C GLU A 175 -13.06 4.09 -10.09
N LYS A 176 -13.81 5.20 -9.97
CA LYS A 176 -13.29 6.54 -10.23
C LYS A 176 -12.11 6.91 -9.34
N ILE A 177 -12.16 6.57 -8.05
CA ILE A 177 -11.07 6.82 -7.11
C ILE A 177 -9.82 6.04 -7.53
N LEU A 178 -9.97 4.75 -7.83
CA LEU A 178 -8.85 3.90 -8.23
C LEU A 178 -8.21 4.36 -9.55
N MET A 179 -9.03 4.85 -10.49
CA MET A 179 -8.53 5.41 -11.76
C MET A 179 -7.81 6.75 -11.59
N ALA A 180 -8.18 7.54 -10.58
CA ALA A 180 -7.58 8.85 -10.30
C ALA A 180 -6.29 8.75 -9.45
N ARG A 181 -6.07 7.63 -8.76
CA ARG A 181 -4.94 7.44 -7.85
C ARG A 181 -3.88 6.51 -8.44
N HIS A 182 -2.63 6.70 -8.04
CA HIS A 182 -1.56 5.76 -8.34
C HIS A 182 -1.67 4.50 -7.47
N VAL A 183 -2.42 3.49 -7.94
CA VAL A 183 -2.54 2.21 -7.24
C VAL A 183 -1.28 1.38 -7.49
N VAL A 184 -0.48 1.19 -6.44
CA VAL A 184 0.79 0.44 -6.50
C VAL A 184 0.60 -1.05 -6.22
N ARG A 185 -0.49 -1.42 -5.52
CA ARG A 185 -0.71 -2.81 -5.11
C ARG A 185 -2.15 -3.10 -4.78
N PHE A 186 -2.58 -4.31 -5.14
CA PHE A 186 -3.77 -4.94 -4.59
C PHE A 186 -3.36 -6.05 -3.62
N VAL A 187 -4.02 -6.09 -2.48
CA VAL A 187 -3.87 -7.13 -1.46
C VAL A 187 -5.21 -7.83 -1.29
N ILE A 188 -5.22 -9.14 -1.33
CA ILE A 188 -6.40 -9.96 -1.02
C ILE A 188 -6.13 -10.57 0.35
N ASP A 189 -6.79 -10.02 1.37
CA ASP A 189 -6.72 -10.54 2.73
C ASP A 189 -7.79 -11.63 2.91
N GLU A 190 -7.50 -12.62 3.76
CA GLU A 190 -8.36 -13.80 3.96
C GLU A 190 -8.77 -14.47 2.63
N ALA A 191 -7.78 -14.70 1.76
CA ALA A 191 -7.99 -15.19 0.38
C ALA A 191 -8.80 -16.51 0.31
N HIS A 192 -8.82 -17.29 1.38
CA HIS A 192 -9.64 -18.51 1.48
C HIS A 192 -11.15 -18.25 1.45
N CYS A 193 -11.61 -17.01 1.71
CA CYS A 193 -13.01 -16.62 1.63
C CYS A 193 -13.49 -16.32 0.19
N PHE A 194 -12.59 -16.37 -0.80
CA PHE A 194 -12.90 -16.08 -2.21
C PHE A 194 -13.04 -17.35 -3.08
N SER A 195 -13.22 -18.50 -2.47
CA SER A 195 -13.45 -19.78 -3.15
C SER A 195 -14.91 -19.95 -3.58
#